data_0c83f76c5e9848317df112105dc1d664
#
_entry.id   0c83f76c5e9848317df112105dc1d664
#
_cell.length_a   1.000
_cell.length_b   1.000
_cell.length_c   1.000
_cell.angle_alpha   90.00
_cell.angle_beta   90.00
_cell.angle_gamma   90.00
#
_symmetry.space_group_name_H-M   'P 1'
#
loop_
_entity.id
_entity.type
_entity.pdbx_description
1 polymer ?
#
loop_
_entity_poly.entity_id
_entity_poly.type
_entity_poly.pdbx_seq_one_letter_code
_entity_poly.pdbx_strand_id
1 'polypeptide(L)'
;DYNDATEKIQDILVDIGKVASAEAKSQYTSARVTGLVSIILMILIGAGTVAFSTVIRTTITGIMLKPIQELESAAEKLKAGQLDVEINYESPDELGKLAGNFRQACKTLEVIVQDTSYLLGEMAEGNFNVSSNNPQIYIGNFKQQYESMSKLKHELSDTMTQIHEASEQVASGSGQLAGGAQALAEGATDQAGAVEELTATVESVSGIAESSAESASGAYQMVRTAVEQADQSR
;
A
#
# COMPACT_ATOMS: atom_id res chain seq x y z
N ASP A 1 -2.28 -115.05 -55.87
CA ASP A 1 -2.97 -114.60 -54.65
C ASP A 1 -2.08 -113.86 -53.61
N TYR A 2 -0.80 -114.27 -53.47
CA TYR A 2 0.11 -113.60 -52.54
C TYR A 2 0.59 -112.23 -53.07
N ASN A 3 0.80 -112.13 -54.41
CA ASN A 3 1.22 -110.87 -55.04
C ASN A 3 0.11 -109.81 -55.04
N ASP A 4 -1.16 -110.16 -55.22
CA ASP A 4 -2.31 -109.22 -55.20
C ASP A 4 -2.56 -108.59 -53.77
N ALA A 5 -2.32 -109.43 -52.72
CA ALA A 5 -2.41 -108.96 -51.36
C ALA A 5 -1.28 -108.00 -50.98
N THR A 6 -0.08 -108.22 -51.53
CA THR A 6 1.10 -107.37 -51.30
C THR A 6 0.95 -106.00 -51.99
N GLU A 7 0.43 -106.04 -53.24
CA GLU A 7 0.16 -104.85 -54.04
C GLU A 7 -0.92 -103.97 -53.38
N LYS A 8 -2.01 -104.58 -52.86
CA LYS A 8 -3.03 -103.85 -52.09
C LYS A 8 -2.51 -103.25 -50.76
N ILE A 9 -1.60 -103.97 -50.09
CA ILE A 9 -0.97 -103.42 -48.87
C ILE A 9 -0.07 -102.22 -49.18
N GLN A 10 0.69 -102.32 -50.32
CA GLN A 10 1.51 -101.19 -50.76
C GLN A 10 0.66 -99.96 -51.14
N ASP A 11 -0.46 -100.18 -51.88
CA ASP A 11 -1.35 -99.06 -52.22
C ASP A 11 -1.99 -98.44 -51.01
N ILE A 12 -2.40 -99.25 -50.04
CA ILE A 12 -2.96 -98.69 -48.74
C ILE A 12 -1.89 -97.93 -47.99
N LEU A 13 -0.63 -98.43 -47.94
CA LEU A 13 0.46 -97.69 -47.27
C LEU A 13 0.81 -96.40 -47.95
N VAL A 14 0.77 -96.35 -49.28
CA VAL A 14 0.97 -95.10 -50.05
C VAL A 14 -0.16 -94.13 -49.84
N ASP A 15 -1.39 -94.60 -49.74
CA ASP A 15 -2.56 -93.73 -49.51
C ASP A 15 -2.58 -93.22 -48.10
N ILE A 16 -2.26 -94.07 -47.11
CA ILE A 16 -2.06 -93.57 -45.72
C ILE A 16 -0.95 -92.54 -45.64
N GLY A 17 0.17 -92.74 -46.34
CA GLY A 17 1.27 -91.81 -46.44
C GLY A 17 0.85 -90.47 -47.07
N LYS A 18 0.03 -90.48 -48.11
CA LYS A 18 -0.51 -89.25 -48.73
C LYS A 18 -1.48 -88.53 -47.83
N VAL A 19 -2.41 -89.22 -47.15
CA VAL A 19 -3.36 -88.66 -46.25
C VAL A 19 -2.64 -88.02 -45.03
N ALA A 20 -1.69 -88.76 -44.43
CA ALA A 20 -0.91 -88.28 -43.29
C ALA A 20 -0.06 -87.04 -43.66
N SER A 21 0.55 -87.03 -44.87
CA SER A 21 1.32 -85.83 -45.32
C SER A 21 0.45 -84.63 -45.66
N ALA A 22 -0.77 -84.88 -46.19
CA ALA A 22 -1.73 -83.81 -46.48
C ALA A 22 -2.26 -83.17 -45.16
N GLU A 23 -2.54 -84.05 -44.17
CA GLU A 23 -3.01 -83.61 -42.87
C GLU A 23 -1.94 -82.82 -42.07
N ALA A 24 -0.69 -83.33 -42.12
CA ALA A 24 0.45 -82.62 -41.50
C ALA A 24 0.71 -81.28 -42.18
N LYS A 25 0.60 -81.17 -43.49
CA LYS A 25 0.72 -79.94 -44.25
C LYS A 25 -0.40 -78.97 -43.94
N SER A 26 -1.64 -79.46 -43.81
CA SER A 26 -2.79 -78.64 -43.41
C SER A 26 -2.62 -78.10 -42.00
N GLN A 27 -2.21 -78.91 -41.03
CA GLN A 27 -1.95 -78.47 -39.64
C GLN A 27 -0.79 -77.43 -39.57
N TYR A 28 0.29 -77.67 -40.34
CA TYR A 28 1.42 -76.76 -40.41
C TYR A 28 1.01 -75.36 -40.99
N THR A 29 0.22 -75.34 -42.06
CA THR A 29 -0.27 -74.12 -42.67
C THR A 29 -1.26 -73.36 -41.71
N SER A 30 -2.15 -74.09 -41.08
CA SER A 30 -3.07 -73.53 -40.08
C SER A 30 -2.31 -72.94 -38.88
N ALA A 31 -1.29 -73.62 -38.34
CA ALA A 31 -0.45 -73.17 -37.26
C ALA A 31 0.34 -71.86 -37.62
N ARG A 32 0.89 -71.83 -38.88
CA ARG A 32 1.57 -70.61 -39.38
C ARG A 32 0.63 -69.46 -39.56
N VAL A 33 -0.55 -69.66 -40.13
CA VAL A 33 -1.57 -68.57 -40.27
C VAL A 33 -2.03 -68.04 -38.88
N THR A 34 -2.31 -68.95 -37.97
CA THR A 34 -2.69 -68.57 -36.57
C THR A 34 -1.55 -67.83 -35.89
N GLY A 35 -0.29 -68.25 -36.05
CA GLY A 35 0.88 -67.55 -35.52
C GLY A 35 1.06 -66.14 -36.09
N LEU A 36 0.94 -66.00 -37.44
CA LEU A 36 1.02 -64.71 -38.10
C LEU A 36 -0.11 -63.75 -37.66
N VAL A 37 -1.34 -64.28 -37.60
CA VAL A 37 -2.49 -63.47 -37.08
C VAL A 37 -2.28 -63.01 -35.62
N SER A 38 -1.76 -63.89 -34.76
CA SER A 38 -1.45 -63.53 -33.37
C SER A 38 -0.37 -62.45 -33.26
N ILE A 39 0.68 -62.50 -34.07
CA ILE A 39 1.75 -61.52 -34.16
C ILE A 39 1.20 -60.16 -34.62
N ILE A 40 0.40 -60.15 -35.68
CA ILE A 40 -0.24 -58.92 -36.21
C ILE A 40 -1.16 -58.31 -35.15
N LEU A 41 -1.94 -59.10 -34.43
CA LEU A 41 -2.83 -58.70 -33.40
C LEU A 41 -2.08 -58.09 -32.23
N MET A 42 -0.95 -58.67 -31.80
CA MET A 42 -0.07 -58.09 -30.77
C MET A 42 0.52 -56.74 -31.19
N ILE A 43 0.95 -56.61 -32.46
CA ILE A 43 1.48 -55.35 -32.99
C ILE A 43 0.39 -54.28 -33.01
N LEU A 44 -0.82 -54.61 -33.42
CA LEU A 44 -1.96 -53.67 -33.43
C LEU A 44 -2.35 -53.20 -32.00
N ILE A 45 -2.38 -54.12 -31.06
CA ILE A 45 -2.64 -53.77 -29.65
C ILE A 45 -1.52 -52.85 -29.10
N GLY A 46 -0.26 -53.20 -29.36
CA GLY A 46 0.90 -52.39 -28.98
C GLY A 46 0.85 -50.99 -29.59
N ALA A 47 0.58 -50.86 -30.89
CA ALA A 47 0.41 -49.56 -31.53
C ALA A 47 -0.78 -48.78 -30.99
N GLY A 48 -1.90 -49.44 -30.72
CA GLY A 48 -3.09 -48.83 -30.10
C GLY A 48 -2.83 -48.28 -28.71
N THR A 49 -2.10 -49.02 -27.87
CA THR A 49 -1.75 -48.56 -26.51
C THR A 49 -0.80 -47.35 -26.54
N VAL A 50 0.18 -47.31 -27.44
CA VAL A 50 1.07 -46.14 -27.60
C VAL A 50 0.30 -44.93 -28.09
N ALA A 51 -0.56 -45.10 -29.10
CA ALA A 51 -1.40 -44.00 -29.61
C ALA A 51 -2.34 -43.46 -28.53
N PHE A 52 -3.01 -44.34 -27.79
CA PHE A 52 -3.90 -43.97 -26.68
C PHE A 52 -3.15 -43.24 -25.56
N SER A 53 -1.98 -43.74 -25.17
CA SER A 53 -1.13 -43.07 -24.15
C SER A 53 -0.68 -41.67 -24.58
N THR A 54 -0.35 -41.51 -25.87
CA THR A 54 0.06 -40.21 -26.42
C THR A 54 -1.09 -39.20 -26.38
N VAL A 55 -2.30 -39.62 -26.78
CA VAL A 55 -3.50 -38.77 -26.73
C VAL A 55 -3.82 -38.34 -25.29
N ILE A 56 -3.82 -39.29 -24.35
CA ILE A 56 -4.05 -38.98 -22.93
C ILE A 56 -3.01 -37.98 -22.42
N ARG A 57 -1.73 -38.20 -22.69
CA ARG A 57 -0.66 -37.31 -22.27
C ARG A 57 -0.84 -35.88 -22.78
N THR A 58 -1.10 -35.72 -24.08
CA THR A 58 -1.29 -34.38 -24.68
C THR A 58 -2.53 -33.68 -24.14
N THR A 59 -3.62 -34.43 -23.92
CA THR A 59 -4.87 -33.90 -23.37
C THR A 59 -4.69 -33.44 -21.92
N ILE A 60 -4.11 -34.29 -21.07
CA ILE A 60 -3.88 -33.93 -19.65
C ILE A 60 -2.93 -32.71 -19.55
N THR A 61 -1.84 -32.71 -20.32
CA THR A 61 -0.89 -31.58 -20.31
C THR A 61 -1.53 -30.27 -20.78
N GLY A 62 -2.35 -30.32 -21.82
CA GLY A 62 -2.99 -29.12 -22.38
C GLY A 62 -4.15 -28.58 -21.55
N ILE A 63 -5.00 -29.47 -21.02
CA ILE A 63 -6.25 -29.10 -20.37
C ILE A 63 -6.04 -28.89 -18.86
N MET A 64 -5.13 -29.59 -18.22
CA MET A 64 -4.97 -29.51 -16.75
C MET A 64 -3.64 -28.87 -16.32
N LEU A 65 -2.51 -29.30 -16.87
CA LEU A 65 -1.21 -28.89 -16.35
C LEU A 65 -0.90 -27.42 -16.65
N LYS A 66 -1.18 -26.96 -17.88
CA LYS A 66 -0.93 -25.55 -18.24
C LYS A 66 -1.71 -24.55 -17.39
N PRO A 67 -3.04 -24.69 -17.21
CA PRO A 67 -3.80 -23.78 -16.33
C PRO A 67 -3.32 -23.78 -14.89
N ILE A 68 -2.94 -24.94 -14.36
CA ILE A 68 -2.40 -25.04 -13.00
C ILE A 68 -1.08 -24.29 -12.89
N GLN A 69 -0.19 -24.39 -13.87
CA GLN A 69 1.07 -23.64 -13.90
C GLN A 69 0.85 -22.14 -14.04
N GLU A 70 -0.14 -21.68 -14.80
CA GLU A 70 -0.50 -20.26 -14.86
C GLU A 70 -0.98 -19.75 -13.50
N LEU A 71 -1.83 -20.51 -12.82
CA LEU A 71 -2.32 -20.18 -11.47
C LEU A 71 -1.19 -20.20 -10.42
N GLU A 72 -0.28 -21.16 -10.50
CA GLU A 72 0.91 -21.25 -9.66
C GLU A 72 1.79 -20.01 -9.84
N SER A 73 2.10 -19.66 -11.10
CA SER A 73 2.88 -18.46 -11.41
C SER A 73 2.20 -17.17 -10.92
N ALA A 74 0.87 -17.07 -11.08
CA ALA A 74 0.10 -15.95 -10.58
C ALA A 74 0.14 -15.87 -9.04
N ALA A 75 0.06 -17.01 -8.35
CA ALA A 75 0.18 -17.09 -6.90
C ALA A 75 1.59 -16.72 -6.41
N GLU A 76 2.64 -17.11 -7.13
CA GLU A 76 4.02 -16.71 -6.82
C GLU A 76 4.22 -15.20 -6.95
N LYS A 77 3.69 -14.57 -8.00
CA LYS A 77 3.69 -13.11 -8.16
C LYS A 77 2.96 -12.43 -7.01
N LEU A 78 1.76 -12.91 -6.68
CA LEU A 78 0.97 -12.39 -5.56
C LEU A 78 1.71 -12.51 -4.23
N LYS A 79 2.38 -13.64 -3.98
CA LYS A 79 3.26 -13.84 -2.80
C LYS A 79 4.41 -12.83 -2.75
N ALA A 80 4.92 -12.41 -3.90
CA ALA A 80 5.95 -11.38 -4.03
C ALA A 80 5.38 -9.94 -3.93
N GLY A 81 4.06 -9.78 -3.71
CA GLY A 81 3.40 -8.48 -3.66
C GLY A 81 3.12 -7.87 -5.05
N GLN A 82 3.32 -8.63 -6.12
CA GLN A 82 3.01 -8.21 -7.48
C GLN A 82 1.56 -8.55 -7.80
N LEU A 83 0.74 -7.53 -8.03
CA LEU A 83 -0.70 -7.68 -8.30
C LEU A 83 -1.01 -7.69 -9.80
N ASP A 84 -0.05 -7.27 -10.63
CA ASP A 84 -0.12 -7.34 -12.09
C ASP A 84 0.11 -8.80 -12.55
N VAL A 85 -0.95 -9.60 -12.45
CA VAL A 85 -0.94 -11.01 -12.84
C VAL A 85 -1.83 -11.23 -14.04
N GLU A 86 -1.26 -11.86 -15.07
CA GLU A 86 -2.00 -12.30 -16.25
C GLU A 86 -2.36 -13.78 -16.13
N ILE A 87 -3.63 -14.09 -16.18
CA ILE A 87 -4.18 -15.43 -16.22
C ILE A 87 -5.05 -15.51 -17.48
N ASN A 88 -4.53 -16.20 -18.49
CA ASN A 88 -5.18 -16.23 -19.83
C ASN A 88 -6.10 -17.43 -20.02
N TYR A 89 -6.06 -18.40 -19.10
CA TYR A 89 -6.88 -19.58 -19.22
C TYR A 89 -8.37 -19.27 -19.06
N GLU A 90 -9.13 -19.63 -20.10
CA GLU A 90 -10.59 -19.55 -20.15
C GLU A 90 -11.19 -20.87 -20.57
N SER A 91 -12.07 -21.43 -19.75
CA SER A 91 -12.78 -22.69 -20.00
C SER A 91 -14.10 -22.69 -19.23
N PRO A 92 -15.13 -23.39 -19.71
CA PRO A 92 -16.38 -23.55 -18.97
C PRO A 92 -16.29 -24.53 -17.79
N ASP A 93 -15.17 -25.21 -17.64
CA ASP A 93 -14.91 -26.21 -16.60
C ASP A 93 -14.58 -25.58 -15.23
N GLU A 94 -14.28 -26.43 -14.24
CA GLU A 94 -13.95 -26.00 -12.87
C GLU A 94 -12.63 -25.21 -12.82
N LEU A 95 -11.66 -25.56 -13.69
CA LEU A 95 -10.38 -24.82 -13.77
C LEU A 95 -10.57 -23.43 -14.37
N GLY A 96 -11.42 -23.29 -15.38
CA GLY A 96 -11.77 -21.98 -15.94
C GLY A 96 -12.51 -21.09 -14.94
N LYS A 97 -13.42 -21.66 -14.13
CA LYS A 97 -14.06 -20.93 -13.03
C LYS A 97 -13.05 -20.50 -11.97
N LEU A 98 -12.13 -21.40 -11.59
CA LEU A 98 -11.06 -21.08 -10.64
C LEU A 98 -10.16 -19.96 -11.16
N ALA A 99 -9.72 -20.04 -12.42
CA ALA A 99 -8.90 -19.02 -13.06
C ALA A 99 -9.62 -17.66 -13.11
N GLY A 100 -10.90 -17.65 -13.46
CA GLY A 100 -11.74 -16.45 -13.45
C GLY A 100 -11.88 -15.82 -12.08
N ASN A 101 -12.16 -16.62 -11.06
CA ASN A 101 -12.27 -16.14 -9.67
C ASN A 101 -10.93 -15.60 -9.15
N PHE A 102 -9.82 -16.27 -9.46
CA PHE A 102 -8.49 -15.84 -9.07
C PHE A 102 -8.09 -14.52 -9.75
N ARG A 103 -8.33 -14.41 -11.07
CA ARG A 103 -8.14 -13.18 -11.85
C ARG A 103 -8.93 -12.01 -11.24
N GLN A 104 -10.20 -12.24 -10.91
CA GLN A 104 -11.05 -11.21 -10.30
C GLN A 104 -10.54 -10.81 -8.91
N ALA A 105 -10.07 -11.75 -8.10
CA ALA A 105 -9.50 -11.47 -6.79
C ALA A 105 -8.22 -10.62 -6.90
N CYS A 106 -7.30 -10.98 -7.78
CA CYS A 106 -6.09 -10.19 -8.04
C CYS A 106 -6.42 -8.78 -8.52
N LYS A 107 -7.37 -8.65 -9.46
CA LYS A 107 -7.80 -7.33 -9.96
C LYS A 107 -8.43 -6.46 -8.88
N THR A 108 -9.24 -7.05 -8.02
CA THR A 108 -9.84 -6.35 -6.88
C THR A 108 -8.77 -5.86 -5.91
N LEU A 109 -7.78 -6.70 -5.58
CA LEU A 109 -6.65 -6.32 -4.74
C LEU A 109 -5.81 -5.21 -5.37
N GLU A 110 -5.53 -5.30 -6.66
CA GLU A 110 -4.78 -4.28 -7.40
C GLU A 110 -5.45 -2.91 -7.29
N VAL A 111 -6.76 -2.83 -7.56
CA VAL A 111 -7.50 -1.57 -7.49
C VAL A 111 -7.56 -1.02 -6.07
N ILE A 112 -7.75 -1.88 -5.05
CA ILE A 112 -7.75 -1.45 -3.64
C ILE A 112 -6.38 -0.87 -3.25
N VAL A 113 -5.28 -1.52 -3.63
CA VAL A 113 -3.93 -1.05 -3.31
C VAL A 113 -3.62 0.26 -4.03
N GLN A 114 -3.98 0.39 -5.31
CA GLN A 114 -3.80 1.62 -6.07
C GLN A 114 -4.62 2.77 -5.49
N ASP A 115 -5.90 2.56 -5.18
CA ASP A 115 -6.77 3.58 -4.61
C ASP A 115 -6.32 3.99 -3.20
N THR A 116 -5.92 3.03 -2.36
CA THR A 116 -5.35 3.31 -1.04
C THR A 116 -4.05 4.12 -1.14
N SER A 117 -3.17 3.76 -2.07
CA SER A 117 -1.91 4.49 -2.31
C SER A 117 -2.17 5.92 -2.79
N TYR A 118 -3.16 6.11 -3.66
CA TYR A 118 -3.59 7.42 -4.11
C TYR A 118 -4.10 8.28 -2.94
N LEU A 119 -5.03 7.74 -2.13
CA LEU A 119 -5.61 8.46 -1.00
C LEU A 119 -4.54 8.85 0.04
N LEU A 120 -3.64 7.92 0.38
CA LEU A 120 -2.54 8.19 1.31
C LEU A 120 -1.52 9.18 0.73
N GLY A 121 -1.25 9.13 -0.58
CA GLY A 121 -0.39 10.09 -1.26
C GLY A 121 -0.94 11.52 -1.18
N GLU A 122 -2.21 11.72 -1.52
CA GLU A 122 -2.87 13.01 -1.41
C GLU A 122 -2.87 13.54 0.03
N MET A 123 -3.15 12.67 1.01
CA MET A 123 -3.11 13.04 2.42
C MET A 123 -1.69 13.42 2.88
N ALA A 124 -0.67 12.77 2.37
CA ALA A 124 0.74 13.10 2.66
C ALA A 124 1.15 14.47 2.09
N GLU A 125 0.52 14.89 1.00
CA GLU A 125 0.69 16.24 0.42
C GLU A 125 -0.18 17.30 1.11
N GLY A 126 -0.96 16.91 2.13
CA GLY A 126 -1.82 17.81 2.89
C GLY A 126 -3.22 17.99 2.29
N ASN A 127 -3.57 17.25 1.24
CA ASN A 127 -4.92 17.27 0.67
C ASN A 127 -5.83 16.30 1.41
N PHE A 128 -6.51 16.79 2.43
CA PHE A 128 -7.50 16.02 3.18
C PHE A 128 -8.91 16.07 2.58
N ASN A 129 -9.11 16.75 1.44
CA ASN A 129 -10.40 16.77 0.74
C ASN A 129 -10.47 15.73 -0.38
N VAL A 130 -9.62 14.71 -0.34
CA VAL A 130 -9.58 13.60 -1.29
C VAL A 130 -10.65 12.56 -0.97
N SER A 131 -11.16 11.88 -1.99
CA SER A 131 -12.12 10.77 -1.86
C SER A 131 -11.73 9.62 -2.77
N SER A 132 -12.10 8.39 -2.39
CA SER A 132 -11.89 7.21 -3.22
C SER A 132 -12.63 7.36 -4.56
N ASN A 133 -11.96 6.97 -5.64
CA ASN A 133 -12.57 6.87 -6.97
C ASN A 133 -13.46 5.61 -7.11
N ASN A 134 -13.26 4.63 -6.23
CA ASN A 134 -13.92 3.31 -6.28
C ASN A 134 -14.42 2.84 -4.90
N PRO A 135 -15.24 3.59 -4.17
CA PRO A 135 -15.64 3.24 -2.81
C PRO A 135 -16.38 1.91 -2.72
N GLN A 136 -17.05 1.48 -3.81
CA GLN A 136 -17.81 0.24 -3.89
C GLN A 136 -16.94 -1.03 -3.93
N ILE A 137 -15.63 -0.92 -4.18
CA ILE A 137 -14.72 -2.06 -4.26
C ILE A 137 -14.30 -2.55 -2.86
N TYR A 138 -14.44 -1.70 -1.85
CA TYR A 138 -14.09 -2.02 -0.47
C TYR A 138 -15.18 -2.88 0.18
N ILE A 139 -15.16 -4.19 -0.11
CA ILE A 139 -16.11 -5.18 0.41
C ILE A 139 -15.47 -6.02 1.51
N GLY A 140 -16.29 -6.70 2.30
CA GLY A 140 -15.83 -7.57 3.38
C GLY A 140 -14.90 -6.84 4.36
N ASN A 141 -13.75 -7.39 4.65
CA ASN A 141 -12.77 -6.81 5.58
C ASN A 141 -12.14 -5.49 5.07
N PHE A 142 -12.11 -5.27 3.76
CA PHE A 142 -11.60 -4.02 3.19
C PHE A 142 -12.51 -2.81 3.49
N LYS A 143 -13.81 -3.04 3.76
CA LYS A 143 -14.71 -1.98 4.18
C LYS A 143 -14.24 -1.31 5.47
N GLN A 144 -13.84 -2.11 6.46
CA GLN A 144 -13.31 -1.59 7.72
C GLN A 144 -12.02 -0.79 7.52
N GLN A 145 -11.14 -1.23 6.62
CA GLN A 145 -9.92 -0.50 6.27
C GLN A 145 -10.24 0.87 5.68
N TYR A 146 -11.18 0.92 4.74
CA TYR A 146 -11.63 2.17 4.12
C TYR A 146 -12.27 3.13 5.14
N GLU A 147 -13.14 2.63 6.02
CA GLU A 147 -13.76 3.40 7.10
C GLU A 147 -12.72 3.98 8.06
N SER A 148 -11.71 3.19 8.44
CA SER A 148 -10.62 3.64 9.31
C SER A 148 -9.77 4.74 8.65
N MET A 149 -9.48 4.59 7.36
CA MET A 149 -8.76 5.59 6.57
C MET A 149 -9.56 6.88 6.42
N SER A 150 -10.87 6.77 6.18
CA SER A 150 -11.79 7.91 6.11
C SER A 150 -11.87 8.67 7.43
N LYS A 151 -11.91 7.94 8.54
CA LYS A 151 -11.86 8.52 9.90
C LYS A 151 -10.54 9.26 10.14
N LEU A 152 -9.41 8.62 9.83
CA LEU A 152 -8.09 9.24 9.96
C LEU A 152 -8.00 10.55 9.14
N LYS A 153 -8.49 10.54 7.91
CA LYS A 153 -8.56 11.71 7.05
C LYS A 153 -9.34 12.87 7.71
N HIS A 154 -10.50 12.58 8.29
CA HIS A 154 -11.33 13.57 8.97
C HIS A 154 -10.61 14.15 10.19
N GLU A 155 -10.07 13.29 11.05
CA GLU A 155 -9.36 13.72 12.26
C GLU A 155 -8.13 14.59 11.94
N LEU A 156 -7.40 14.26 10.89
CA LEU A 156 -6.27 15.08 10.42
C LEU A 156 -6.74 16.43 9.85
N SER A 157 -7.81 16.45 9.06
CA SER A 157 -8.40 17.69 8.55
C SER A 157 -8.84 18.63 9.67
N ASP A 158 -9.55 18.09 10.66
CA ASP A 158 -10.01 18.85 11.82
C ASP A 158 -8.84 19.39 12.64
N THR A 159 -7.81 18.57 12.85
CA THR A 159 -6.59 18.97 13.55
C THR A 159 -5.86 20.10 12.83
N MET A 160 -5.73 20.03 11.51
CA MET A 160 -5.11 21.08 10.70
C MET A 160 -5.91 22.37 10.75
N THR A 161 -7.23 22.29 10.74
CA THR A 161 -8.11 23.46 10.93
C THR A 161 -7.88 24.11 12.28
N GLN A 162 -7.84 23.34 13.37
CA GLN A 162 -7.57 23.87 14.72
C GLN A 162 -6.18 24.49 14.83
N ILE A 163 -5.15 23.89 14.21
CA ILE A 163 -3.80 24.44 14.17
C ILE A 163 -3.79 25.78 13.42
N HIS A 164 -4.52 25.87 12.32
CA HIS A 164 -4.64 27.12 11.56
C HIS A 164 -5.30 28.21 12.38
N GLU A 165 -6.44 27.94 13.02
CA GLU A 165 -7.14 28.88 13.91
C GLU A 165 -6.26 29.31 15.09
N ALA A 166 -5.56 28.37 15.73
CA ALA A 166 -4.63 28.69 16.81
C ALA A 166 -3.47 29.58 16.34
N SER A 167 -2.95 29.33 15.14
CA SER A 167 -1.88 30.12 14.53
C SER A 167 -2.34 31.55 14.24
N GLU A 168 -3.57 31.73 13.75
CA GLU A 168 -4.16 33.07 13.55
C GLU A 168 -4.34 33.82 14.87
N GLN A 169 -4.78 33.13 15.93
CA GLN A 169 -4.90 33.72 17.26
C GLN A 169 -3.54 34.16 17.82
N VAL A 170 -2.49 33.30 17.65
CA VAL A 170 -1.12 33.67 18.07
C VAL A 170 -0.60 34.85 17.25
N ALA A 171 -0.84 34.90 15.96
CA ALA A 171 -0.44 36.03 15.12
C ALA A 171 -1.14 37.34 15.55
N SER A 172 -2.45 37.27 15.78
CA SER A 172 -3.24 38.40 16.29
C SER A 172 -2.76 38.88 17.66
N GLY A 173 -2.56 37.96 18.61
CA GLY A 173 -2.04 38.24 19.95
C GLY A 173 -0.63 38.86 19.92
N SER A 174 0.22 38.36 19.02
CA SER A 174 1.56 38.94 18.81
C SER A 174 1.51 40.37 18.28
N GLY A 175 0.58 40.64 17.35
CA GLY A 175 0.33 42.02 16.88
C GLY A 175 -0.13 42.96 17.98
N GLN A 176 -1.06 42.52 18.85
CA GLN A 176 -1.52 43.29 20.02
C GLN A 176 -0.37 43.53 21.00
N LEU A 177 0.45 42.50 21.26
CA LEU A 177 1.60 42.65 22.15
C LEU A 177 2.63 43.63 21.59
N ALA A 178 2.91 43.60 20.29
CA ALA A 178 3.79 44.58 19.64
C ALA A 178 3.24 46.03 19.78
N GLY A 179 1.94 46.21 19.53
CA GLY A 179 1.27 47.51 19.73
C GLY A 179 1.32 47.98 21.16
N GLY A 180 1.10 47.08 22.13
CA GLY A 180 1.22 47.39 23.58
C GLY A 180 2.66 47.77 23.99
N ALA A 181 3.65 47.05 23.47
CA ALA A 181 5.07 47.35 23.69
C ALA A 181 5.47 48.73 23.13
N GLN A 182 4.95 49.09 21.95
CA GLN A 182 5.16 50.41 21.35
C GLN A 182 4.55 51.51 22.20
N ALA A 183 3.29 51.38 22.64
CA ALA A 183 2.63 52.33 23.50
C ALA A 183 3.34 52.47 24.87
N LEU A 184 3.85 51.36 25.42
CA LEU A 184 4.66 51.42 26.65
C LEU A 184 5.96 52.19 26.46
N ALA A 185 6.65 51.99 25.32
CA ALA A 185 7.89 52.72 24.99
C ALA A 185 7.63 54.22 24.83
N GLU A 186 6.53 54.61 24.18
CA GLU A 186 6.10 56.01 24.06
C GLU A 186 5.77 56.58 25.46
N GLY A 187 4.99 55.88 26.29
CA GLY A 187 4.67 56.31 27.63
C GLY A 187 5.91 56.42 28.55
N ALA A 188 6.90 55.54 28.39
CA ALA A 188 8.17 55.63 29.13
C ALA A 188 8.99 56.87 28.71
N THR A 189 8.94 57.23 27.43
CA THR A 189 9.60 58.43 26.91
C THR A 189 8.93 59.69 27.47
N ASP A 190 7.61 59.74 27.49
CA ASP A 190 6.86 60.86 28.06
C ASP A 190 7.11 60.99 29.58
N GLN A 191 7.17 59.83 30.29
CA GLN A 191 7.53 59.85 31.72
C GLN A 191 8.96 60.34 31.96
N ALA A 192 9.92 60.03 31.16
CA ALA A 192 11.28 60.53 31.28
C ALA A 192 11.33 62.08 31.12
N GLY A 193 10.61 62.56 30.10
CA GLY A 193 10.47 64.01 29.91
C GLY A 193 9.82 64.73 31.11
N ALA A 194 8.75 64.17 31.68
CA ALA A 194 8.10 64.73 32.87
C ALA A 194 9.00 64.67 34.11
N VAL A 195 9.82 63.62 34.27
CA VAL A 195 10.83 63.54 35.36
C VAL A 195 11.92 64.59 35.20
N GLU A 196 12.39 64.90 33.98
CA GLU A 196 13.35 65.94 33.68
C GLU A 196 12.76 67.36 34.06
N GLU A 197 11.51 67.63 33.69
CA GLU A 197 10.81 68.84 34.01
C GLU A 197 10.62 69.00 35.52
N LEU A 198 10.23 67.93 36.22
CA LEU A 198 10.14 67.91 37.68
C LEU A 198 11.50 68.17 38.33
N THR A 199 12.57 67.59 37.79
CA THR A 199 13.93 67.84 38.34
C THR A 199 14.32 69.29 38.20
N ALA A 200 14.09 69.95 37.06
CA ALA A 200 14.33 71.36 36.84
C ALA A 200 13.50 72.24 37.75
N THR A 201 12.24 71.82 37.99
CA THR A 201 11.34 72.53 38.92
C THR A 201 11.83 72.47 40.38
N VAL A 202 12.28 71.28 40.81
CA VAL A 202 12.87 71.03 42.14
C VAL A 202 14.17 71.87 42.30
N GLU A 203 15.03 71.92 41.32
CA GLU A 203 16.23 72.77 41.34
C GLU A 203 15.87 74.26 41.48
N SER A 204 14.87 74.72 40.71
CA SER A 204 14.36 76.13 40.82
C SER A 204 13.79 76.47 42.21
N VAL A 205 12.98 75.53 42.73
CA VAL A 205 12.43 75.71 44.13
C VAL A 205 13.55 75.70 45.16
N SER A 206 14.55 74.89 45.02
CA SER A 206 15.73 74.85 45.90
C SER A 206 16.49 76.20 45.88
N GLY A 207 16.73 76.76 44.69
CA GLY A 207 17.36 78.05 44.51
C GLY A 207 16.55 79.17 45.11
N ILE A 208 15.22 79.19 44.96
CA ILE A 208 14.32 80.13 45.58
C ILE A 208 14.38 80.02 47.11
N ALA A 209 14.40 78.81 47.67
CA ALA A 209 14.49 78.55 49.08
C ALA A 209 15.82 79.08 49.68
N GLU A 210 16.92 78.85 48.98
CA GLU A 210 18.25 79.37 49.38
C GLU A 210 18.32 80.86 49.33
N SER A 211 17.85 81.55 48.30
CA SER A 211 17.71 83.01 48.20
C SER A 211 16.78 83.60 49.28
N SER A 212 15.71 82.85 49.58
CA SER A 212 14.81 83.27 50.68
C SER A 212 15.46 83.21 52.07
N ALA A 213 16.26 82.17 52.30
CA ALA A 213 17.03 82.02 53.54
C ALA A 213 18.12 83.09 53.66
N GLU A 214 18.81 83.43 52.55
CA GLU A 214 19.77 84.53 52.50
C GLU A 214 19.10 85.91 52.81
N SER A 215 17.93 86.16 52.18
CA SER A 215 17.14 87.36 52.38
C SER A 215 16.66 87.51 53.85
N ALA A 216 16.22 86.37 54.41
CA ALA A 216 15.83 86.33 55.82
C ALA A 216 17.01 86.62 56.80
N SER A 217 18.16 86.05 56.47
CA SER A 217 19.41 86.28 57.23
C SER A 217 19.86 87.72 57.12
N GLY A 218 19.80 88.30 55.92
CA GLY A 218 20.06 89.72 55.68
C GLY A 218 19.12 90.63 56.43
N ALA A 219 17.81 90.37 56.45
CA ALA A 219 16.81 91.09 57.23
C ALA A 219 17.09 91.02 58.75
N TYR A 220 17.46 89.80 59.21
CA TYR A 220 17.83 89.61 60.61
C TYR A 220 19.04 90.43 60.98
N GLN A 221 20.06 90.54 60.16
CA GLN A 221 21.26 91.37 60.41
C GLN A 221 20.90 92.83 60.38
N MET A 222 20.05 93.34 59.49
CA MET A 222 19.58 94.70 59.46
C MET A 222 18.82 95.08 60.74
N VAL A 223 17.91 94.24 61.21
CA VAL A 223 17.19 94.43 62.46
C VAL A 223 18.17 94.45 63.62
N ARG A 224 19.17 93.57 63.68
CA ARG A 224 20.19 93.55 64.70
C ARG A 224 21.00 94.87 64.74
N THR A 225 21.46 95.31 63.55
CA THR A 225 22.20 96.58 63.43
C THR A 225 21.32 97.77 63.83
N ALA A 226 20.03 97.84 63.50
CA ALA A 226 19.11 98.87 63.90
C ALA A 226 18.91 98.92 65.46
N VAL A 227 18.84 97.72 66.09
CA VAL A 227 18.75 97.61 67.57
C VAL A 227 20.04 98.10 68.20
N GLU A 228 21.24 97.76 67.70
CA GLU A 228 22.53 98.19 68.20
C GLU A 228 22.70 99.74 68.07
N GLN A 229 22.21 100.29 66.92
CA GLN A 229 22.23 101.78 66.73
C GLN A 229 21.23 102.48 67.64
N ALA A 230 20.10 101.90 67.90
CA ALA A 230 19.13 102.44 68.83
C ALA A 230 19.65 102.47 70.29
N ASP A 231 20.41 101.44 70.69
CA ASP A 231 21.04 101.36 72.01
C ASP A 231 22.18 102.34 72.16
N GLN A 232 22.96 102.61 71.06
CA GLN A 232 24.02 103.66 71.11
C GLN A 232 23.51 105.07 71.11
N SER A 233 22.24 105.29 70.79
CA SER A 233 21.61 106.63 70.74
C SER A 233 20.94 107.01 72.07
N ARG A 234 21.08 106.20 73.07
CA ARG A 234 20.49 106.37 74.37
C ARG A 234 21.57 106.79 75.35
#